data_8ac6962a19089ebfaf6ec134de148bbb
#
_entry.id   8ac6962a19089ebfaf6ec134de148bbb
#
_cell.length_a   1.000
_cell.length_b   1.000
_cell.length_c   1.000
_cell.angle_alpha   90.00
_cell.angle_beta   90.00
_cell.angle_gamma   90.00
#
_symmetry.space_group_name_H-M   'P 1'
#
loop_
_entity.id
_entity.type
_entity.pdbx_description
1 polymer ?
#
loop_
_entity_poly.entity_id
_entity_poly.type
_entity_poly.pdbx_seq_one_letter_code
_entity_poly.pdbx_strand_id
1 'polypeptide(L)'
;MRFSIVIPAFNYGHLVERAVRSACEQSGDDYEVIVVDDGSTDNTAEVLARLNNEFSHLHIVSQDNSGASAARNRGVWEARGRLVLFLDADDELLENALADFRRADENAGEPDMIVARTLSVFPSGDVRISPIPEISEDPEQRFLDYLYKKIRLSNGAVAMSRALLERFRFNERLRQTEDIPVFAHCLVNGRCAVSASQVVKIYKHDDSRRHGADAALSVGMQLVDEVFSPGKLPDALMKHRGRYEARRGVSLFRLLYRSKRYAEARIFYRKALKNDWREALRKPENLVKFLRACLA
;
A
#
# COMPACT_ATOMS: atom_id res chain seq x y z
N MET A 1 7.58 15.70 -17.89
CA MET A 1 7.61 14.38 -17.22
C MET A 1 6.25 14.09 -16.62
N ARG A 2 5.57 13.03 -17.06
CA ARG A 2 4.23 12.66 -16.58
C ARG A 2 4.34 11.67 -15.40
N PHE A 3 5.18 10.65 -15.55
CA PHE A 3 5.29 9.59 -14.54
C PHE A 3 6.68 9.45 -13.96
N SER A 4 6.74 9.13 -12.66
CA SER A 4 7.93 8.57 -12.00
C SER A 4 7.55 7.22 -11.41
N ILE A 5 8.24 6.14 -11.82
CA ILE A 5 8.08 4.81 -11.24
C ILE A 5 9.12 4.68 -10.13
N VAL A 6 8.69 4.50 -8.89
CA VAL A 6 9.57 4.37 -7.72
C VAL A 6 9.59 2.92 -7.25
N ILE A 7 10.78 2.33 -7.20
CA ILE A 7 11.01 0.94 -6.78
C ILE A 7 11.87 0.94 -5.51
N PRO A 8 11.28 0.77 -4.32
CA PRO A 8 12.06 0.56 -3.10
C PRO A 8 12.64 -0.85 -3.10
N ALA A 9 13.95 -0.99 -2.86
CA ALA A 9 14.66 -2.26 -2.84
C ALA A 9 15.50 -2.42 -1.57
N PHE A 10 15.50 -3.60 -0.95
CA PHE A 10 16.39 -3.97 0.14
C PHE A 10 16.62 -5.48 0.15
N ASN A 11 17.82 -5.93 -0.23
CA ASN A 11 18.19 -7.34 -0.35
C ASN A 11 17.28 -8.13 -1.34
N TYR A 12 17.08 -7.55 -2.51
CA TYR A 12 16.27 -8.11 -3.60
C TYR A 12 17.08 -8.44 -4.86
N GLY A 13 18.39 -8.64 -4.77
CA GLY A 13 19.26 -8.91 -5.91
C GLY A 13 18.78 -10.02 -6.85
N HIS A 14 18.06 -11.01 -6.33
CA HIS A 14 17.50 -12.13 -7.08
C HIS A 14 16.15 -11.83 -7.79
N LEU A 15 15.49 -10.70 -7.49
CA LEU A 15 14.16 -10.35 -8.03
C LEU A 15 14.11 -8.97 -8.69
N VAL A 16 14.93 -8.01 -8.21
CA VAL A 16 14.85 -6.60 -8.59
C VAL A 16 15.01 -6.38 -10.09
N GLU A 17 15.77 -7.22 -10.79
CA GLU A 17 15.96 -7.12 -12.25
C GLU A 17 14.63 -7.18 -13.00
N ARG A 18 13.73 -8.10 -12.62
CA ARG A 18 12.41 -8.23 -13.24
C ARG A 18 11.58 -6.96 -13.08
N ALA A 19 11.52 -6.42 -11.86
CA ALA A 19 10.78 -5.20 -11.56
C ALA A 19 11.34 -4.00 -12.36
N VAL A 20 12.67 -3.83 -12.36
CA VAL A 20 13.33 -2.72 -13.06
C VAL A 20 13.14 -2.83 -14.56
N ARG A 21 13.35 -4.00 -15.18
CA ARG A 21 13.14 -4.19 -16.63
C ARG A 21 11.70 -3.89 -17.01
N SER A 22 10.73 -4.44 -16.30
CA SER A 22 9.31 -4.18 -16.59
C SER A 22 8.93 -2.71 -16.50
N ALA A 23 9.59 -1.95 -15.64
CA ALA A 23 9.41 -0.51 -15.51
C ALA A 23 10.14 0.27 -16.61
N CYS A 24 11.37 -0.12 -16.97
CA CYS A 24 12.18 0.57 -17.98
C CYS A 24 11.73 0.28 -19.42
N GLU A 25 11.04 -0.82 -19.66
CA GLU A 25 10.57 -1.24 -20.99
C GLU A 25 9.15 -0.74 -21.31
N GLN A 26 8.61 0.20 -20.51
CA GLN A 26 7.32 0.82 -20.80
C GLN A 26 7.40 1.75 -22.01
N SER A 27 6.30 1.89 -22.73
CA SER A 27 6.22 2.75 -23.92
C SER A 27 6.15 4.24 -23.56
N GLY A 28 6.77 5.09 -24.40
CA GLY A 28 6.77 6.55 -24.27
C GLY A 28 8.08 7.09 -23.69
N ASP A 29 8.20 8.43 -23.68
CA ASP A 29 9.40 9.17 -23.26
C ASP A 29 9.12 10.16 -22.11
N ASP A 30 7.89 10.14 -21.59
CA ASP A 30 7.41 11.05 -20.57
C ASP A 30 7.48 10.46 -19.14
N TYR A 31 8.37 9.48 -18.91
CA TYR A 31 8.54 8.83 -17.62
C TYR A 31 10.02 8.62 -17.24
N GLU A 32 10.24 8.36 -15.96
CA GLU A 32 11.52 7.96 -15.37
C GLU A 32 11.31 6.80 -14.41
N VAL A 33 12.37 6.03 -14.14
CA VAL A 33 12.39 4.96 -13.17
C VAL A 33 13.41 5.31 -12.09
N ILE A 34 13.00 5.28 -10.83
CA ILE A 34 13.84 5.59 -9.67
C ILE A 34 13.87 4.36 -8.78
N VAL A 35 15.02 3.73 -8.67
CA VAL A 35 15.24 2.67 -7.68
C VAL A 35 15.90 3.26 -6.45
N VAL A 36 15.28 3.07 -5.29
CA VAL A 36 15.86 3.45 -4.01
C VAL A 36 16.39 2.18 -3.33
N ASP A 37 17.70 2.01 -3.34
CA ASP A 37 18.39 0.94 -2.59
C ASP A 37 18.53 1.36 -1.13
N ASP A 38 17.77 0.74 -0.26
CA ASP A 38 17.68 1.02 1.17
C ASP A 38 18.77 0.30 1.97
N GLY A 39 20.03 0.40 1.49
CA GLY A 39 21.19 -0.15 2.16
C GLY A 39 21.31 -1.67 2.05
N SER A 40 21.11 -2.22 0.85
CA SER A 40 21.25 -3.65 0.60
C SER A 40 22.67 -4.16 0.91
N THR A 41 22.75 -5.38 1.42
CA THR A 41 24.00 -6.08 1.78
C THR A 41 24.26 -7.32 0.93
N ASP A 42 23.32 -7.65 0.04
CA ASP A 42 23.45 -8.71 -0.97
C ASP A 42 23.95 -8.13 -2.31
N ASN A 43 23.81 -8.86 -3.39
CA ASN A 43 24.22 -8.44 -4.73
C ASN A 43 23.24 -7.44 -5.42
N THR A 44 22.27 -6.87 -4.69
CA THR A 44 21.30 -5.90 -5.25
C THR A 44 22.01 -4.74 -5.96
N ALA A 45 23.00 -4.12 -5.31
CA ALA A 45 23.74 -2.99 -5.88
C ALA A 45 24.46 -3.33 -7.19
N GLU A 46 25.02 -4.53 -7.31
CA GLU A 46 25.69 -5.00 -8.53
C GLU A 46 24.68 -5.17 -9.68
N VAL A 47 23.53 -5.77 -9.39
CA VAL A 47 22.43 -5.93 -10.38
C VAL A 47 21.94 -4.57 -10.86
N LEU A 48 21.72 -3.63 -9.95
CA LEU A 48 21.27 -2.28 -10.26
C LEU A 48 22.30 -1.50 -11.10
N ALA A 49 23.59 -1.59 -10.77
CA ALA A 49 24.65 -0.94 -11.54
C ALA A 49 24.69 -1.43 -13.01
N ARG A 50 24.51 -2.73 -13.22
CA ARG A 50 24.41 -3.32 -14.56
C ARG A 50 23.21 -2.75 -15.32
N LEU A 51 22.03 -2.73 -14.72
CA LEU A 51 20.81 -2.21 -15.33
C LEU A 51 20.90 -0.72 -15.64
N ASN A 52 21.57 0.06 -14.79
CA ASN A 52 21.78 1.49 -15.01
C ASN A 52 22.63 1.81 -16.27
N ASN A 53 23.49 0.88 -16.66
CA ASN A 53 24.24 1.00 -17.92
C ASN A 53 23.39 0.66 -19.18
N GLU A 54 22.28 -0.07 -18.98
CA GLU A 54 21.38 -0.47 -20.07
C GLU A 54 20.28 0.58 -20.32
N PHE A 55 19.77 1.23 -19.26
CA PHE A 55 18.61 2.12 -19.34
C PHE A 55 18.95 3.55 -18.94
N SER A 56 18.95 4.49 -19.88
CA SER A 56 19.32 5.89 -19.67
C SER A 56 18.36 6.70 -18.78
N HIS A 57 17.12 6.24 -18.64
CA HIS A 57 16.09 6.87 -17.81
C HIS A 57 15.88 6.16 -16.44
N LEU A 58 16.79 5.23 -16.10
CA LEU A 58 16.89 4.63 -14.79
C LEU A 58 17.79 5.49 -13.90
N HIS A 59 17.33 5.80 -12.71
CA HIS A 59 18.07 6.52 -11.68
C HIS A 59 18.16 5.67 -10.41
N ILE A 60 19.37 5.45 -9.92
CA ILE A 60 19.61 4.69 -8.69
C ILE A 60 19.99 5.67 -7.57
N VAL A 61 19.30 5.53 -6.46
CA VAL A 61 19.54 6.31 -5.24
C VAL A 61 19.82 5.34 -4.11
N SER A 62 20.96 5.44 -3.45
CA SER A 62 21.29 4.62 -2.28
C SER A 62 21.10 5.42 -1.00
N GLN A 63 20.67 4.77 0.06
CA GLN A 63 20.55 5.33 1.41
C GLN A 63 20.90 4.27 2.46
N ASP A 64 21.14 4.71 3.69
CA ASP A 64 21.24 3.78 4.83
C ASP A 64 19.87 3.16 5.12
N ASN A 65 19.84 1.87 5.52
CA ASN A 65 18.60 1.15 5.75
C ASN A 65 17.69 1.87 6.76
N SER A 66 16.61 2.41 6.24
CA SER A 66 15.61 3.18 6.99
C SER A 66 14.19 2.62 6.84
N GLY A 67 14.01 1.60 5.99
CA GLY A 67 12.77 0.88 5.74
C GLY A 67 11.98 1.40 4.55
N ALA A 68 11.01 0.60 4.11
CA ALA A 68 10.25 0.82 2.88
C ALA A 68 9.52 2.20 2.83
N SER A 69 9.04 2.70 3.97
CA SER A 69 8.44 4.04 4.07
C SER A 69 9.44 5.14 3.72
N ALA A 70 10.65 5.08 4.29
CA ALA A 70 11.72 6.05 4.02
C ALA A 70 12.17 5.96 2.55
N ALA A 71 12.34 4.75 2.03
CA ALA A 71 12.70 4.55 0.63
C ALA A 71 11.64 5.12 -0.34
N ARG A 72 10.34 4.91 -0.05
CA ARG A 72 9.26 5.51 -0.86
C ARG A 72 9.25 7.04 -0.75
N ASN A 73 9.41 7.60 0.47
CA ASN A 73 9.51 9.04 0.66
C ASN A 73 10.71 9.64 -0.10
N ARG A 74 11.84 8.96 -0.08
CA ARG A 74 13.03 9.36 -0.85
C ARG A 74 12.75 9.33 -2.34
N GLY A 75 12.11 8.28 -2.84
CA GLY A 75 11.71 8.20 -4.24
C GLY A 75 10.76 9.31 -4.68
N VAL A 76 9.80 9.70 -3.83
CA VAL A 76 8.92 10.87 -4.10
C VAL A 76 9.71 12.17 -4.16
N TRP A 77 10.71 12.34 -3.30
CA TRP A 77 11.56 13.52 -3.29
C TRP A 77 12.42 13.64 -4.56
N GLU A 78 12.92 12.54 -5.09
CA GLU A 78 13.70 12.49 -6.34
C GLU A 78 12.80 12.60 -7.59
N ALA A 79 11.52 12.29 -7.48
CA ALA A 79 10.59 12.22 -8.60
C ALA A 79 10.34 13.60 -9.25
N ARG A 80 10.33 13.62 -10.59
CA ARG A 80 10.02 14.80 -11.42
C ARG A 80 8.65 14.68 -12.08
N GLY A 81 8.11 13.46 -12.16
CA GLY A 81 6.80 13.19 -12.74
C GLY A 81 5.66 13.81 -11.95
N ARG A 82 4.61 14.21 -12.65
CA ARG A 82 3.37 14.68 -12.00
C ARG A 82 2.69 13.57 -11.21
N LEU A 83 2.72 12.36 -11.73
CA LEU A 83 2.20 11.14 -11.10
C LEU A 83 3.34 10.23 -10.69
N VAL A 84 3.26 9.69 -9.49
CA VAL A 84 4.19 8.68 -8.96
C VAL A 84 3.49 7.35 -8.86
N LEU A 85 4.12 6.30 -9.36
CA LEU A 85 3.71 4.91 -9.28
C LEU A 85 4.74 4.15 -8.46
N PHE A 86 4.35 3.53 -7.36
CA PHE A 86 5.24 2.64 -6.61
C PHE A 86 5.14 1.22 -7.17
N LEU A 87 6.28 0.59 -7.42
CA LEU A 87 6.37 -0.82 -7.79
C LEU A 87 7.24 -1.55 -6.76
N ASP A 88 6.69 -2.58 -6.12
CA ASP A 88 7.47 -3.38 -5.18
C ASP A 88 8.52 -4.22 -5.97
N ALA A 89 9.72 -4.40 -5.40
CA ALA A 89 10.87 -5.00 -6.10
C ALA A 89 10.69 -6.49 -6.48
N ASP A 90 9.64 -7.12 -5.97
CA ASP A 90 9.24 -8.50 -6.27
C ASP A 90 8.05 -8.60 -7.25
N ASP A 91 7.49 -7.46 -7.69
CA ASP A 91 6.38 -7.39 -8.63
C ASP A 91 6.84 -7.03 -10.06
N GLU A 92 5.92 -6.91 -11.01
CA GLU A 92 6.20 -6.66 -12.43
C GLU A 92 5.08 -5.83 -13.05
N LEU A 93 5.41 -4.71 -13.72
CA LEU A 93 4.45 -3.99 -14.55
C LEU A 93 4.13 -4.79 -15.81
N LEU A 94 2.89 -4.73 -16.26
CA LEU A 94 2.50 -5.24 -17.55
C LEU A 94 2.98 -4.29 -18.68
N GLU A 95 3.22 -4.82 -19.87
CA GLU A 95 3.82 -4.13 -21.00
C GLU A 95 3.16 -2.77 -21.35
N ASN A 96 1.84 -2.66 -21.20
CA ASN A 96 1.08 -1.46 -21.53
C ASN A 96 0.64 -0.64 -20.30
N ALA A 97 1.25 -0.87 -19.13
CA ALA A 97 0.81 -0.25 -17.87
C ALA A 97 0.79 1.28 -17.94
N LEU A 98 1.88 1.92 -18.39
CA LEU A 98 1.92 3.38 -18.51
C LEU A 98 1.01 3.91 -19.61
N ALA A 99 0.83 3.19 -20.72
CA ALA A 99 -0.12 3.58 -21.77
C ALA A 99 -1.56 3.58 -21.25
N ASP A 100 -1.92 2.61 -20.42
CA ASP A 100 -3.24 2.54 -19.78
C ASP A 100 -3.45 3.63 -18.73
N PHE A 101 -2.42 3.93 -17.93
CA PHE A 101 -2.46 5.08 -17.01
C PHE A 101 -2.56 6.42 -17.75
N ARG A 102 -1.84 6.60 -18.87
CA ARG A 102 -1.91 7.80 -19.74
C ARG A 102 -3.32 8.03 -20.25
N ARG A 103 -3.93 6.96 -20.78
CA ARG A 103 -5.31 7.02 -21.28
C ARG A 103 -6.30 7.39 -20.18
N ALA A 104 -6.16 6.83 -18.99
CA ALA A 104 -7.02 7.17 -17.87
C ALA A 104 -6.79 8.60 -17.38
N ASP A 105 -5.56 9.08 -17.39
CA ASP A 105 -5.16 10.45 -17.06
C ASP A 105 -5.82 11.48 -17.99
N GLU A 106 -5.70 11.26 -19.29
CA GLU A 106 -6.26 12.12 -20.31
C GLU A 106 -7.80 12.15 -20.29
N ASN A 107 -8.42 10.98 -20.18
CA ASN A 107 -9.88 10.87 -20.14
C ASN A 107 -10.52 11.53 -18.92
N ALA A 108 -9.81 11.56 -17.78
CA ALA A 108 -10.30 12.14 -16.54
C ALA A 108 -9.84 13.60 -16.30
N GLY A 109 -9.10 14.20 -17.23
CA GLY A 109 -8.63 15.57 -17.14
C GLY A 109 -7.66 15.78 -15.98
N GLU A 110 -6.57 15.02 -15.97
CA GLU A 110 -5.48 15.08 -14.99
C GLU A 110 -5.95 14.88 -13.53
N PRO A 111 -6.46 13.70 -13.18
CA PRO A 111 -6.83 13.38 -11.80
C PRO A 111 -5.59 13.31 -10.89
N ASP A 112 -5.82 13.41 -9.59
CA ASP A 112 -4.75 13.29 -8.59
C ASP A 112 -4.41 11.83 -8.26
N MET A 113 -5.33 10.89 -8.54
CA MET A 113 -5.15 9.47 -8.27
C MET A 113 -5.84 8.65 -9.35
N ILE A 114 -5.11 7.69 -9.91
CA ILE A 114 -5.65 6.74 -10.87
C ILE A 114 -5.50 5.34 -10.28
N VAL A 115 -6.62 4.61 -10.20
CA VAL A 115 -6.66 3.25 -9.67
C VAL A 115 -6.91 2.27 -10.82
N ALA A 116 -6.04 1.29 -10.95
CA ALA A 116 -6.12 0.25 -11.98
C ALA A 116 -6.31 -1.14 -11.35
N ARG A 117 -6.32 -2.18 -12.18
CA ARG A 117 -6.49 -3.56 -11.76
C ARG A 117 -5.15 -4.25 -11.59
N THR A 118 -5.14 -5.28 -10.75
CA THR A 118 -3.99 -6.16 -10.51
C THR A 118 -4.23 -7.55 -11.05
N LEU A 119 -3.16 -8.23 -11.42
CA LEU A 119 -3.11 -9.65 -11.73
C LEU A 119 -2.26 -10.32 -10.64
N SER A 120 -2.87 -11.09 -9.74
CA SER A 120 -2.15 -11.82 -8.70
C SER A 120 -1.75 -13.20 -9.21
N VAL A 121 -0.46 -13.54 -9.06
CA VAL A 121 0.12 -14.84 -9.39
C VAL A 121 0.44 -15.57 -8.08
N PHE A 122 -0.08 -16.78 -7.92
CA PHE A 122 0.09 -17.58 -6.71
C PHE A 122 1.17 -18.66 -6.91
N PRO A 123 1.81 -19.16 -5.83
CA PRO A 123 2.79 -20.25 -5.93
C PRO A 123 2.25 -21.52 -6.59
N SER A 124 0.93 -21.75 -6.53
CA SER A 124 0.24 -22.85 -7.24
C SER A 124 0.21 -22.68 -8.77
N GLY A 125 0.62 -21.53 -9.31
CA GLY A 125 0.42 -21.17 -10.71
C GLY A 125 -0.94 -20.53 -11.00
N ASP A 126 -1.84 -20.48 -10.02
CA ASP A 126 -3.14 -19.81 -10.18
C ASP A 126 -2.94 -18.33 -10.43
N VAL A 127 -3.80 -17.78 -11.31
CA VAL A 127 -3.83 -16.35 -11.62
C VAL A 127 -5.20 -15.78 -11.27
N ARG A 128 -5.22 -14.65 -10.56
CA ARG A 128 -6.46 -13.92 -10.24
C ARG A 128 -6.38 -12.48 -10.64
N ILE A 129 -7.34 -12.03 -11.41
CA ILE A 129 -7.49 -10.64 -11.79
C ILE A 129 -8.43 -9.96 -10.79
N SER A 130 -8.04 -8.78 -10.29
CA SER A 130 -8.92 -8.00 -9.42
C SER A 130 -10.14 -7.48 -10.20
N PRO A 131 -11.30 -7.28 -9.57
CA PRO A 131 -12.42 -6.59 -10.21
C PRO A 131 -12.04 -5.17 -10.61
N ILE A 132 -12.83 -4.56 -11.50
CA ILE A 132 -12.69 -3.13 -11.78
C ILE A 132 -13.03 -2.36 -10.50
N PRO A 133 -12.16 -1.43 -10.06
CA PRO A 133 -12.43 -0.67 -8.85
C PRO A 133 -13.66 0.24 -9.04
N GLU A 134 -14.57 0.21 -8.08
CA GLU A 134 -15.69 1.15 -8.01
C GLU A 134 -15.33 2.26 -7.03
N ILE A 135 -14.95 3.43 -7.56
CA ILE A 135 -14.54 4.58 -6.76
C ILE A 135 -15.70 5.61 -6.76
N SER A 136 -16.30 5.83 -5.60
CA SER A 136 -17.36 6.82 -5.44
C SER A 136 -16.86 8.24 -5.72
N GLU A 137 -17.69 9.09 -6.27
CA GLU A 137 -17.41 10.54 -6.39
C GLU A 137 -17.41 11.23 -5.02
N ASP A 138 -18.19 10.71 -4.05
CA ASP A 138 -18.20 11.21 -2.67
C ASP A 138 -16.93 10.79 -1.92
N PRO A 139 -16.09 11.75 -1.47
CA PRO A 139 -14.86 11.47 -0.72
C PRO A 139 -15.07 10.68 0.58
N GLU A 140 -16.17 10.92 1.31
CA GLU A 140 -16.49 10.18 2.52
C GLU A 140 -16.79 8.71 2.19
N GLN A 141 -17.59 8.47 1.15
CA GLN A 141 -17.95 7.11 0.76
C GLN A 141 -16.74 6.30 0.29
N ARG A 142 -15.86 6.86 -0.58
CA ARG A 142 -14.67 6.13 -1.05
C ARG A 142 -13.64 5.88 0.05
N PHE A 143 -13.52 6.81 1.03
CA PHE A 143 -12.72 6.61 2.23
C PHE A 143 -13.22 5.41 3.04
N LEU A 144 -14.52 5.36 3.31
CA LEU A 144 -15.13 4.25 4.04
C LEU A 144 -15.01 2.93 3.26
N ASP A 145 -15.26 2.94 1.97
CA ASP A 145 -15.16 1.76 1.13
C ASP A 145 -13.74 1.19 1.12
N TYR A 146 -12.73 2.05 1.14
CA TYR A 146 -11.34 1.63 1.30
C TYR A 146 -11.05 1.06 2.70
N LEU A 147 -11.36 1.79 3.77
CA LEU A 147 -11.13 1.33 5.15
C LEU A 147 -11.87 0.03 5.48
N TYR A 148 -13.06 -0.17 4.90
CA TYR A 148 -13.86 -1.37 5.06
C TYR A 148 -13.61 -2.45 4.02
N LYS A 149 -12.57 -2.28 3.17
CA LYS A 149 -12.08 -3.27 2.19
C LYS A 149 -13.07 -3.62 1.09
N LYS A 150 -13.97 -2.72 0.73
CA LYS A 150 -14.74 -2.83 -0.50
C LYS A 150 -13.87 -2.47 -1.70
N ILE A 151 -13.07 -1.40 -1.57
CA ILE A 151 -12.00 -1.05 -2.51
C ILE A 151 -10.69 -1.66 -2.00
N ARG A 152 -9.91 -2.26 -2.92
CA ARG A 152 -8.57 -2.77 -2.63
C ARG A 152 -7.58 -2.02 -3.51
N LEU A 153 -6.62 -1.39 -2.87
CA LEU A 153 -5.51 -0.71 -3.53
C LEU A 153 -4.22 -1.49 -3.30
N SER A 154 -3.35 -1.46 -4.27
CA SER A 154 -2.02 -2.08 -4.19
C SER A 154 -1.02 -1.21 -4.93
N ASN A 155 0.21 -1.17 -4.43
CA ASN A 155 1.33 -0.62 -5.19
C ASN A 155 1.39 -1.28 -6.58
N GLY A 156 1.92 -0.58 -7.57
CA GLY A 156 1.91 -1.00 -8.97
C GLY A 156 0.59 -0.78 -9.70
N ALA A 157 -0.55 -0.70 -8.97
CA ALA A 157 -1.87 -0.46 -9.57
C ALA A 157 -2.48 0.91 -9.21
N VAL A 158 -1.71 1.79 -8.57
CA VAL A 158 -2.17 3.12 -8.20
C VAL A 158 -1.12 4.15 -8.56
N ALA A 159 -1.46 5.09 -9.46
CA ALA A 159 -0.66 6.28 -9.71
C ALA A 159 -1.25 7.45 -8.92
N MET A 160 -0.40 8.20 -8.19
CA MET A 160 -0.82 9.30 -7.31
C MET A 160 -0.05 10.58 -7.66
N SER A 161 -0.69 11.73 -7.56
CA SER A 161 0.01 12.99 -7.80
C SER A 161 1.14 13.18 -6.79
N ARG A 162 2.29 13.64 -7.27
CA ARG A 162 3.45 13.94 -6.42
C ARG A 162 3.08 14.95 -5.34
N ALA A 163 2.27 15.95 -5.65
CA ALA A 163 1.80 16.95 -4.70
C ALA A 163 1.03 16.34 -3.52
N LEU A 164 0.18 15.33 -3.76
CA LEU A 164 -0.49 14.61 -2.67
C LEU A 164 0.50 13.80 -1.83
N LEU A 165 1.48 13.15 -2.46
CA LEU A 165 2.48 12.34 -1.74
C LEU A 165 3.47 13.20 -0.95
N GLU A 166 3.79 14.42 -1.40
CA GLU A 166 4.57 15.40 -0.63
C GLU A 166 3.81 15.88 0.61
N ARG A 167 2.48 16.01 0.50
CA ARG A 167 1.60 16.40 1.61
C ARG A 167 1.31 15.23 2.56
N PHE A 168 1.12 14.03 2.04
CA PHE A 168 0.72 12.82 2.79
C PHE A 168 1.80 11.75 2.73
N ARG A 169 2.96 12.05 3.34
CA ARG A 169 4.13 11.16 3.34
C ARG A 169 3.85 9.85 4.07
N PHE A 170 4.57 8.80 3.68
CA PHE A 170 4.62 7.55 4.43
C PHE A 170 5.19 7.79 5.83
N ASN A 171 4.54 7.26 6.85
CA ASN A 171 5.05 7.31 8.22
C ASN A 171 6.13 6.24 8.42
N GLU A 172 7.37 6.67 8.59
CA GLU A 172 8.56 5.80 8.72
C GLU A 172 8.56 4.95 10.00
N ARG A 173 7.70 5.30 10.97
CA ARG A 173 7.50 4.49 12.18
C ARG A 173 6.57 3.30 11.95
N LEU A 174 5.78 3.30 10.88
CA LEU A 174 4.93 2.18 10.49
C LEU A 174 5.73 1.20 9.66
N ARG A 175 6.12 0.07 10.25
CA ARG A 175 6.88 -0.99 9.58
C ARG A 175 6.03 -1.92 8.71
N GLN A 176 4.70 -1.83 8.84
CA GLN A 176 3.71 -2.58 8.05
C GLN A 176 2.44 -1.76 7.88
N THR A 177 1.70 -2.02 6.81
CA THR A 177 0.45 -1.29 6.49
C THR A 177 0.64 0.23 6.36
N GLU A 178 1.85 0.65 6.02
CA GLU A 178 2.29 2.03 5.83
C GLU A 178 1.58 2.71 4.66
N ASP A 179 1.10 1.91 3.71
CA ASP A 179 0.33 2.32 2.53
C ASP A 179 -1.10 2.75 2.89
N ILE A 180 -1.70 2.14 3.92
CA ILE A 180 -3.10 2.39 4.27
C ILE A 180 -3.40 3.86 4.57
N PRO A 181 -2.64 4.57 5.44
CA PRO A 181 -2.89 5.99 5.68
C PRO A 181 -2.71 6.85 4.43
N VAL A 182 -1.67 6.59 3.64
CA VAL A 182 -1.38 7.37 2.43
C VAL A 182 -2.50 7.24 1.41
N PHE A 183 -2.92 6.02 1.10
CA PHE A 183 -4.05 5.80 0.20
C PHE A 183 -5.35 6.41 0.74
N ALA A 184 -5.62 6.28 2.04
CA ALA A 184 -6.82 6.87 2.66
C ALA A 184 -6.83 8.39 2.52
N HIS A 185 -5.69 9.06 2.77
CA HIS A 185 -5.57 10.51 2.65
C HIS A 185 -5.66 10.97 1.19
N CYS A 186 -5.01 10.27 0.26
CA CYS A 186 -5.07 10.59 -1.16
C CYS A 186 -6.48 10.41 -1.72
N LEU A 187 -7.20 9.34 -1.35
CA LEU A 187 -8.59 9.12 -1.75
C LEU A 187 -9.53 10.25 -1.33
N VAL A 188 -9.31 10.85 -0.16
CA VAL A 188 -10.18 11.92 0.34
C VAL A 188 -9.86 13.27 -0.29
N ASN A 189 -8.55 13.56 -0.46
CA ASN A 189 -8.09 14.90 -0.80
C ASN A 189 -7.85 15.11 -2.30
N GLY A 190 -7.85 14.03 -3.11
CA GLY A 190 -7.62 14.09 -4.55
C GLY A 190 -8.85 13.75 -5.39
N ARG A 191 -8.82 14.17 -6.65
CA ARG A 191 -9.75 13.67 -7.67
C ARG A 191 -9.29 12.29 -8.11
N CYS A 192 -10.20 11.33 -8.15
CA CYS A 192 -9.87 9.95 -8.49
C CYS A 192 -10.42 9.55 -9.85
N ALA A 193 -9.66 8.74 -10.59
CA ALA A 193 -10.07 8.09 -11.82
C ALA A 193 -9.82 6.58 -11.74
N VAL A 194 -10.44 5.82 -12.62
CA VAL A 194 -10.30 4.36 -12.71
C VAL A 194 -9.84 3.96 -14.09
N SER A 195 -8.84 3.08 -14.15
CA SER A 195 -8.52 2.30 -15.34
C SER A 195 -9.07 0.88 -15.21
N ALA A 196 -9.78 0.41 -16.23
CA ALA A 196 -10.29 -0.96 -16.28
C ALA A 196 -9.20 -1.99 -16.67
N SER A 197 -7.99 -1.52 -17.00
CA SER A 197 -6.86 -2.37 -17.42
C SER A 197 -6.15 -3.00 -16.25
N GLN A 198 -5.59 -4.19 -16.43
CA GLN A 198 -4.59 -4.76 -15.53
C GLN A 198 -3.24 -4.15 -15.87
N VAL A 199 -2.53 -3.65 -14.86
CA VAL A 199 -1.28 -2.92 -15.06
C VAL A 199 -0.09 -3.54 -14.34
N VAL A 200 -0.33 -4.43 -13.39
CA VAL A 200 0.73 -5.03 -12.57
C VAL A 200 0.44 -6.51 -12.29
N LYS A 201 1.49 -7.34 -12.33
CA LYS A 201 1.53 -8.68 -11.77
C LYS A 201 2.08 -8.62 -10.36
N ILE A 202 1.28 -9.09 -9.39
CA ILE A 202 1.66 -9.20 -8.00
C ILE A 202 1.93 -10.66 -7.67
N TYR A 203 3.18 -10.99 -7.36
CA TYR A 203 3.60 -12.34 -7.01
C TYR A 203 3.34 -12.61 -5.53
N LYS A 204 2.55 -13.65 -5.23
CA LYS A 204 2.23 -14.04 -3.86
C LYS A 204 3.25 -15.07 -3.38
N HIS A 205 3.92 -14.77 -2.28
CA HIS A 205 4.88 -15.65 -1.63
C HIS A 205 4.32 -16.15 -0.29
N ASP A 206 4.65 -17.40 0.09
CA ASP A 206 4.21 -17.98 1.37
C ASP A 206 4.83 -17.24 2.57
N ASP A 207 6.02 -16.66 2.39
CA ASP A 207 6.77 -15.91 3.40
C ASP A 207 6.43 -14.43 3.50
N SER A 208 5.26 -13.99 2.97
CA SER A 208 4.95 -12.57 3.02
C SER A 208 4.95 -12.08 4.48
N ARG A 209 5.81 -11.09 4.79
CA ARG A 209 6.05 -10.48 6.13
C ARG A 209 4.78 -9.99 6.85
N ARG A 210 3.62 -10.09 6.21
CA ARG A 210 2.33 -9.54 6.67
C ARG A 210 1.62 -10.38 7.74
N HIS A 211 2.14 -11.57 8.11
CA HIS A 211 1.37 -12.55 8.90
C HIS A 211 1.83 -12.75 10.34
N GLY A 212 2.89 -12.09 10.81
CA GLY A 212 3.40 -12.23 12.17
C GLY A 212 2.55 -11.47 13.21
N ALA A 213 2.23 -12.12 14.34
CA ALA A 213 1.54 -11.46 15.46
C ALA A 213 2.35 -10.30 16.03
N ASP A 214 3.67 -10.45 16.13
CA ASP A 214 4.55 -9.41 16.66
C ASP A 214 4.62 -8.19 15.74
N ALA A 215 4.70 -8.39 14.43
CA ALA A 215 4.69 -7.33 13.46
C ALA A 215 3.34 -6.56 13.44
N ALA A 216 2.21 -7.26 13.63
CA ALA A 216 0.92 -6.60 13.75
C ALA A 216 0.76 -5.82 15.07
N LEU A 217 1.40 -6.32 16.16
CA LEU A 217 1.42 -5.63 17.46
C LEU A 217 2.33 -4.41 17.45
N SER A 218 3.47 -4.45 16.76
CA SER A 218 4.37 -3.30 16.66
C SER A 218 3.68 -2.09 16.01
N VAL A 219 2.80 -2.34 15.04
CA VAL A 219 1.93 -1.30 14.46
C VAL A 219 0.74 -1.00 15.39
N GLY A 220 0.15 -2.04 16.00
CA GLY A 220 -0.93 -1.91 16.98
C GLY A 220 -2.05 -0.98 16.53
N MET A 221 -2.33 0.02 17.38
CA MET A 221 -3.32 1.07 17.14
C MET A 221 -2.74 2.32 16.46
N GLN A 222 -1.41 2.42 16.27
CA GLN A 222 -0.78 3.56 15.59
C GLN A 222 -1.32 3.73 14.18
N LEU A 223 -1.73 2.64 13.52
CA LEU A 223 -2.41 2.70 12.22
C LEU A 223 -3.67 3.58 12.27
N VAL A 224 -4.46 3.47 13.35
CA VAL A 224 -5.68 4.29 13.51
C VAL A 224 -5.30 5.75 13.72
N ASP A 225 -4.29 6.00 14.55
CA ASP A 225 -3.80 7.34 14.84
C ASP A 225 -3.27 8.02 13.57
N GLU A 226 -2.58 7.28 12.72
CA GLU A 226 -2.05 7.81 11.46
C GLU A 226 -3.17 8.08 10.44
N VAL A 227 -4.12 7.14 10.26
CA VAL A 227 -5.26 7.32 9.35
C VAL A 227 -6.10 8.52 9.75
N PHE A 228 -6.36 8.69 11.07
CA PHE A 228 -7.16 9.79 11.63
C PHE A 228 -6.28 10.91 12.20
N SER A 229 -5.15 11.18 11.56
CA SER A 229 -4.23 12.23 11.96
C SER A 229 -4.87 13.62 11.70
N PRO A 230 -4.87 14.52 12.70
CA PRO A 230 -5.42 15.87 12.53
C PRO A 230 -4.78 16.62 11.35
N GLY A 231 -5.58 17.34 10.59
CA GLY A 231 -5.13 18.10 9.42
C GLY A 231 -4.85 17.29 8.14
N LYS A 232 -4.87 15.95 8.23
CA LYS A 232 -4.75 15.07 7.05
C LYS A 232 -6.11 14.64 6.48
N LEU A 233 -7.15 14.64 7.32
CA LEU A 233 -8.54 14.38 6.94
C LEU A 233 -9.41 15.60 7.23
N PRO A 234 -10.51 15.81 6.47
CA PRO A 234 -11.57 16.72 6.85
C PRO A 234 -12.14 16.36 8.23
N ASP A 235 -12.42 17.35 9.07
CA ASP A 235 -12.93 17.15 10.44
C ASP A 235 -14.22 16.31 10.47
N ALA A 236 -15.07 16.46 9.45
CA ALA A 236 -16.30 15.69 9.30
C ALA A 236 -16.08 14.18 9.28
N LEU A 237 -14.90 13.69 8.85
CA LEU A 237 -14.56 12.27 8.79
C LEU A 237 -14.05 11.72 10.12
N MET A 238 -13.66 12.58 11.07
CA MET A 238 -13.18 12.16 12.39
C MET A 238 -14.24 11.39 13.19
N LYS A 239 -15.54 11.58 12.87
CA LYS A 239 -16.65 10.80 13.45
C LYS A 239 -16.52 9.29 13.24
N HIS A 240 -15.78 8.84 12.22
CA HIS A 240 -15.58 7.42 11.91
C HIS A 240 -14.45 6.76 12.68
N ARG A 241 -13.63 7.54 13.40
CA ARG A 241 -12.45 7.04 14.12
C ARG A 241 -12.80 5.91 15.10
N GLY A 242 -13.78 6.11 15.97
CA GLY A 242 -14.15 5.13 16.99
C GLY A 242 -14.56 3.78 16.39
N ARG A 243 -15.36 3.80 15.34
CA ARG A 243 -15.76 2.58 14.62
C ARG A 243 -14.58 1.88 13.94
N TYR A 244 -13.68 2.64 13.29
CA TYR A 244 -12.49 2.04 12.68
C TYR A 244 -11.51 1.49 13.72
N GLU A 245 -11.38 2.17 14.85
CA GLU A 245 -10.59 1.71 16.01
C GLU A 245 -11.13 0.38 16.56
N ALA A 246 -12.45 0.24 16.72
CA ALA A 246 -13.08 -1.02 17.12
C ALA A 246 -12.78 -2.14 16.09
N ARG A 247 -12.90 -1.85 14.81
CA ARG A 247 -12.59 -2.80 13.73
C ARG A 247 -11.12 -3.24 13.77
N ARG A 248 -10.19 -2.31 13.98
CA ARG A 248 -8.75 -2.63 14.12
C ARG A 248 -8.52 -3.49 15.35
N GLY A 249 -9.15 -3.16 16.48
CA GLY A 249 -9.09 -3.96 17.71
C GLY A 249 -9.58 -5.39 17.51
N VAL A 250 -10.69 -5.59 16.80
CA VAL A 250 -11.18 -6.94 16.41
C VAL A 250 -10.20 -7.66 15.51
N SER A 251 -9.56 -6.97 14.57
CA SER A 251 -8.55 -7.59 13.69
C SER A 251 -7.35 -8.09 14.48
N LEU A 252 -6.80 -7.27 15.38
CA LEU A 252 -5.70 -7.65 16.27
C LEU A 252 -6.10 -8.79 17.21
N PHE A 253 -7.29 -8.71 17.82
CA PHE A 253 -7.83 -9.79 18.64
C PHE A 253 -7.83 -11.13 17.89
N ARG A 254 -8.34 -11.17 16.66
CA ARG A 254 -8.43 -12.41 15.88
C ARG A 254 -7.06 -13.00 15.56
N LEU A 255 -6.08 -12.15 15.26
CA LEU A 255 -4.71 -12.56 14.98
C LEU A 255 -4.06 -13.15 16.24
N LEU A 256 -4.12 -12.42 17.36
CA LEU A 256 -3.55 -12.85 18.64
C LEU A 256 -4.22 -14.12 19.18
N TYR A 257 -5.54 -14.24 19.01
CA TYR A 257 -6.26 -15.44 19.39
C TYR A 257 -5.76 -16.69 18.62
N ARG A 258 -5.53 -16.55 17.31
CA ARG A 258 -4.95 -17.64 16.48
C ARG A 258 -3.53 -18.01 16.92
N SER A 259 -2.75 -17.03 17.34
CA SER A 259 -1.39 -17.21 17.88
C SER A 259 -1.37 -17.64 19.35
N LYS A 260 -2.54 -17.98 19.93
CA LYS A 260 -2.70 -18.39 21.35
C LYS A 260 -2.25 -17.34 22.39
N ARG A 261 -2.12 -16.08 22.00
CA ARG A 261 -1.77 -14.95 22.88
C ARG A 261 -3.03 -14.36 23.51
N TYR A 262 -3.71 -15.13 24.35
CA TYR A 262 -5.05 -14.83 24.84
C TYR A 262 -5.12 -13.60 25.74
N ALA A 263 -4.11 -13.36 26.57
CA ALA A 263 -4.05 -12.20 27.44
C ALA A 263 -4.10 -10.88 26.64
N GLU A 264 -3.26 -10.77 25.64
CA GLU A 264 -3.18 -9.58 24.76
C GLU A 264 -4.43 -9.49 23.86
N ALA A 265 -4.90 -10.62 23.33
CA ALA A 265 -6.13 -10.67 22.54
C ALA A 265 -7.31 -10.04 23.31
N ARG A 266 -7.48 -10.38 24.61
CA ARG A 266 -8.53 -9.82 25.48
C ARG A 266 -8.47 -8.30 25.56
N ILE A 267 -7.28 -7.71 25.64
CA ILE A 267 -7.10 -6.27 25.73
C ILE A 267 -7.69 -5.57 24.50
N PHE A 268 -7.34 -6.06 23.30
CA PHE A 268 -7.83 -5.46 22.05
C PHE A 268 -9.33 -5.65 21.85
N TYR A 269 -9.91 -6.79 22.26
CA TYR A 269 -11.35 -6.99 22.13
C TYR A 269 -12.14 -6.13 23.10
N ARG A 270 -11.68 -5.96 24.36
CA ARG A 270 -12.28 -5.02 25.32
C ARG A 270 -12.22 -3.58 24.82
N LYS A 271 -11.10 -3.18 24.21
CA LYS A 271 -10.94 -1.86 23.59
C LYS A 271 -11.93 -1.68 22.43
N ALA A 272 -12.12 -2.70 21.61
CA ALA A 272 -13.09 -2.68 20.52
C ALA A 272 -14.53 -2.52 21.02
N LEU A 273 -14.92 -3.27 22.07
CA LEU A 273 -16.25 -3.16 22.68
C LEU A 273 -16.51 -1.77 23.27
N LYS A 274 -15.47 -1.14 23.85
CA LYS A 274 -15.57 0.21 24.43
C LYS A 274 -15.75 1.28 23.35
N ASN A 275 -15.06 1.15 22.23
CA ASN A 275 -15.06 2.16 21.16
C ASN A 275 -16.30 2.09 20.27
N ASP A 276 -16.70 0.89 19.87
CA ASP A 276 -17.95 0.63 19.13
C ASP A 276 -18.36 -0.84 19.32
N TRP A 277 -19.27 -1.07 20.27
CA TRP A 277 -19.76 -2.41 20.56
C TRP A 277 -20.50 -3.06 19.39
N ARG A 278 -21.16 -2.27 18.52
CA ARG A 278 -21.88 -2.77 17.34
C ARG A 278 -20.90 -3.36 16.33
N GLU A 279 -19.79 -2.66 16.07
CA GLU A 279 -18.73 -3.18 15.19
C GLU A 279 -18.02 -4.39 15.83
N ALA A 280 -17.76 -4.38 17.12
CA ALA A 280 -17.14 -5.49 17.85
C ALA A 280 -17.98 -6.77 17.81
N LEU A 281 -19.30 -6.65 17.96
CA LEU A 281 -20.26 -7.76 17.96
C LEU A 281 -20.78 -8.11 16.58
N ARG A 282 -20.40 -7.42 15.52
CA ARG A 282 -20.85 -7.65 14.15
C ARG A 282 -20.69 -9.10 13.68
N LYS A 283 -19.71 -9.82 14.24
CA LYS A 283 -19.47 -11.26 14.04
C LYS A 283 -19.57 -11.97 15.38
N PRO A 284 -20.68 -12.65 15.69
CA PRO A 284 -20.90 -13.32 16.99
C PRO A 284 -19.78 -14.30 17.39
N GLU A 285 -19.15 -14.94 16.40
CA GLU A 285 -18.02 -15.84 16.60
C GLU A 285 -16.84 -15.21 17.34
N ASN A 286 -16.67 -13.88 17.22
CA ASN A 286 -15.60 -13.16 17.95
C ASN A 286 -15.89 -13.07 19.43
N LEU A 287 -17.16 -12.90 19.81
CA LEU A 287 -17.57 -12.92 21.24
C LEU A 287 -17.34 -14.30 21.84
N VAL A 288 -17.70 -15.38 21.13
CA VAL A 288 -17.45 -16.76 21.59
C VAL A 288 -15.94 -17.01 21.79
N LYS A 289 -15.11 -16.58 20.83
CA LYS A 289 -13.65 -16.67 20.96
C LYS A 289 -13.12 -15.84 22.13
N PHE A 290 -13.69 -14.66 22.38
CA PHE A 290 -13.31 -13.83 23.53
C PHE A 290 -13.65 -14.48 24.86
N LEU A 291 -14.85 -15.05 25.00
CA LEU A 291 -15.24 -15.80 26.20
C LEU A 291 -14.30 -17.00 26.43
N ARG A 292 -13.99 -17.76 25.40
CA ARG A 292 -13.00 -18.86 25.48
C ARG A 292 -11.60 -18.35 25.90
N ALA A 293 -11.17 -17.22 25.35
CA ALA A 293 -9.89 -16.61 25.74
C ALA A 293 -9.88 -16.12 27.21
N CYS A 294 -11.05 -15.86 27.82
CA CYS A 294 -11.16 -15.50 29.22
C CYS A 294 -11.06 -16.71 30.17
N LEU A 295 -11.31 -17.91 29.66
CA LEU A 295 -11.27 -19.17 30.40
C LEU A 295 -9.92 -19.90 30.24
N ALA A 296 -9.10 -19.50 29.28
CA ALA A 296 -7.76 -20.00 28.99
C ALA A 296 -6.68 -19.16 29.68
#